data_f30ce2d171a7c59918aab5a0ec2ccad3
#
_entry.id   f30ce2d171a7c59918aab5a0ec2ccad3
#
_cell.length_a   1.000
_cell.length_b   1.000
_cell.length_c   1.000
_cell.angle_alpha   90.00
_cell.angle_beta   90.00
_cell.angle_gamma   90.00
#
_symmetry.space_group_name_H-M   'P 1'
#
loop_
_entity.id
_entity.type
_entity.pdbx_description
1 polymer ?
#
loop_
_entity_poly.entity_id
_entity_poly.type
_entity_poly.pdbx_seq_one_letter_code
_entity_poly.pdbx_strand_id
1 'polypeptide(L)'
;IETEQFLFACRGSFNSSITDNILFLTEGNLLELDSPKVAKKVYYLMIEGLQNITRHQYHDDSGSPFDGALFIINRREQAYSITYGNWVSAAVKEDLEKNLAAIVSKDVVELKEYYMEILNNSGFSSKGGAGLGLVDMARKSSGKLSFEFAPVNGGFFYYLNLNIAIDKEEYDEEVASDYI
;
A
#
# COMPACT_ATOMS: atom_id res chain seq x y z
N ILE A 1 14.01 -5.23 23.87
CA ILE A 1 12.55 -5.14 23.63
C ILE A 1 12.40 -4.12 22.51
N GLU A 2 12.07 -4.56 21.29
CA GLU A 2 11.75 -3.64 20.21
C GLU A 2 10.52 -2.83 20.63
N THR A 3 10.64 -1.52 20.67
CA THR A 3 9.53 -0.61 20.95
C THR A 3 8.73 -0.44 19.67
N GLU A 4 7.54 -1.04 19.61
CA GLU A 4 6.58 -0.79 18.56
C GLU A 4 5.77 0.46 18.92
N GLN A 5 5.81 1.47 18.06
CA GLN A 5 4.98 2.64 18.19
C GLN A 5 3.80 2.52 17.22
N PHE A 6 2.63 2.34 17.77
CA PHE A 6 1.38 2.35 17.02
C PHE A 6 1.03 3.79 16.63
N LEU A 7 0.92 4.08 15.35
CA LEU A 7 0.60 5.43 14.89
C LEU A 7 -0.89 5.63 14.64
N PHE A 8 -1.50 4.72 13.88
CA PHE A 8 -2.91 4.85 13.52
C PHE A 8 -3.53 3.51 13.09
N ALA A 9 -4.81 3.31 13.42
CA ALA A 9 -5.63 2.25 12.83
C ALA A 9 -7.06 2.76 12.62
N CYS A 10 -7.63 2.39 11.49
CA CYS A 10 -9.01 2.67 11.16
C CYS A 10 -9.64 1.48 10.44
N ARG A 11 -10.87 1.16 10.80
CA ARG A 11 -11.70 0.18 10.11
C ARG A 11 -13.07 0.80 9.86
N GLY A 12 -13.60 0.61 8.65
CA GLY A 12 -14.91 1.09 8.27
C GLY A 12 -14.98 1.49 6.80
N SER A 13 -15.98 2.26 6.44
CA SER A 13 -16.13 2.78 5.09
C SER A 13 -15.20 3.97 4.87
N PHE A 14 -14.37 3.89 3.84
CA PHE A 14 -13.43 4.94 3.46
C PHE A 14 -14.00 5.79 2.33
N ASN A 15 -13.85 7.10 2.47
CA ASN A 15 -14.15 8.10 1.43
C ASN A 15 -13.03 9.14 1.38
N SER A 16 -13.08 10.07 0.45
CA SER A 16 -12.06 11.10 0.29
C SER A 16 -11.82 11.90 1.57
N SER A 17 -12.89 12.29 2.27
CA SER A 17 -12.76 13.09 3.52
C SER A 17 -12.07 12.32 4.63
N ILE A 18 -12.38 11.03 4.81
CA ILE A 18 -11.71 10.17 5.81
C ILE A 18 -10.25 9.97 5.41
N THR A 19 -9.98 9.71 4.14
CA THR A 19 -8.62 9.55 3.61
C THR A 19 -7.78 10.81 3.86
N ASP A 20 -8.30 11.99 3.52
CA ASP A 20 -7.62 13.26 3.72
C ASP A 20 -7.31 13.53 5.20
N ASN A 21 -8.27 13.21 6.09
CA ASN A 21 -8.06 13.35 7.54
C ASN A 21 -6.98 12.39 8.07
N ILE A 22 -6.95 11.14 7.61
CA ILE A 22 -5.89 10.17 7.97
C ILE A 22 -4.53 10.69 7.53
N LEU A 23 -4.41 11.14 6.30
CA LEU A 23 -3.17 11.69 5.75
C LEU A 23 -2.70 12.91 6.53
N PHE A 24 -3.60 13.84 6.82
CA PHE A 24 -3.30 15.04 7.60
C PHE A 24 -2.81 14.71 9.02
N LEU A 25 -3.47 13.79 9.73
CA LEU A 25 -3.11 13.41 11.09
C LEU A 25 -1.76 12.67 11.15
N THR A 26 -1.39 11.95 10.11
CA THR A 26 -0.15 11.15 10.09
C THR A 26 1.05 11.93 9.55
N GLU A 27 0.86 12.91 8.68
CA GLU A 27 1.95 13.67 8.05
C GLU A 27 2.85 14.36 9.10
N GLY A 28 2.27 15.04 10.07
CA GLY A 28 3.02 15.72 11.15
C GLY A 28 3.88 14.73 11.94
N ASN A 29 3.29 13.60 12.32
CA ASN A 29 4.01 12.55 13.06
C ASN A 29 5.17 11.95 12.25
N LEU A 30 4.99 11.72 10.94
CA LEU A 30 6.05 11.18 10.09
C LEU A 30 7.25 12.12 10.00
N LEU A 31 7.01 13.43 9.86
CA LEU A 31 8.07 14.45 9.77
C LEU A 31 8.79 14.68 11.09
N GLU A 32 8.12 14.45 12.24
CA GLU A 32 8.75 14.55 13.57
C GLU A 32 9.60 13.32 13.90
N LEU A 33 9.23 12.14 13.39
CA LEU A 33 9.86 10.88 13.77
C LEU A 33 11.05 10.50 12.92
N ASP A 34 11.07 10.91 11.63
CA ASP A 34 12.06 10.43 10.67
C ASP A 34 12.49 11.50 9.66
N SER A 35 13.48 11.15 8.84
CA SER A 35 13.97 12.02 7.78
C SER A 35 12.89 12.37 6.75
N PRO A 36 12.97 13.53 6.09
CA PRO A 36 12.01 13.90 5.04
C PRO A 36 11.90 12.88 3.90
N LYS A 37 12.98 12.16 3.57
CA LYS A 37 12.99 11.11 2.54
C LYS A 37 12.11 9.93 2.96
N VAL A 38 12.30 9.42 4.19
CA VAL A 38 11.49 8.33 4.74
C VAL A 38 10.04 8.76 4.87
N ALA A 39 9.78 9.95 5.44
CA ALA A 39 8.44 10.49 5.60
C ALA A 39 7.68 10.59 4.27
N LYS A 40 8.32 11.12 3.21
CA LYS A 40 7.74 11.21 1.87
C LYS A 40 7.42 9.82 1.28
N LYS A 41 8.33 8.86 1.44
CA LYS A 41 8.15 7.48 0.95
C LYS A 41 6.95 6.82 1.63
N VAL A 42 6.88 6.90 2.96
CA VAL A 42 5.76 6.37 3.75
C VAL A 42 4.45 7.05 3.37
N TYR A 43 4.44 8.38 3.30
CA TYR A 43 3.27 9.17 2.94
C TYR A 43 2.73 8.83 1.54
N TYR A 44 3.64 8.69 0.55
CA TYR A 44 3.27 8.25 -0.79
C TYR A 44 2.58 6.89 -0.77
N LEU A 45 3.16 5.91 -0.07
CA LEU A 45 2.59 4.56 0.03
C LEU A 45 1.23 4.58 0.73
N MET A 46 1.05 5.45 1.73
CA MET A 46 -0.25 5.65 2.36
C MET A 46 -1.30 6.18 1.36
N ILE A 47 -0.95 7.18 0.55
CA ILE A 47 -1.87 7.73 -0.48
C ILE A 47 -2.31 6.63 -1.43
N GLU A 48 -1.36 5.89 -2.03
CA GLU A 48 -1.66 4.82 -2.98
C GLU A 48 -2.56 3.74 -2.38
N GLY A 49 -2.23 3.26 -1.20
CA GLY A 49 -3.02 2.23 -0.53
C GLY A 49 -4.41 2.70 -0.09
N LEU A 50 -4.53 3.92 0.43
CA LEU A 50 -5.82 4.50 0.81
C LEU A 50 -6.71 4.76 -0.41
N GLN A 51 -6.15 5.18 -1.55
CA GLN A 51 -6.88 5.30 -2.80
C GLN A 51 -7.35 3.93 -3.29
N ASN A 52 -6.53 2.89 -3.18
CA ASN A 52 -6.92 1.53 -3.52
C ASN A 52 -8.08 1.04 -2.64
N ILE A 53 -8.01 1.24 -1.33
CA ILE A 53 -9.11 0.93 -0.42
C ILE A 53 -10.39 1.67 -0.84
N THR A 54 -10.33 2.98 -0.98
CA THR A 54 -11.50 3.81 -1.32
C THR A 54 -12.14 3.38 -2.64
N ARG A 55 -11.33 2.92 -3.59
CA ARG A 55 -11.79 2.52 -4.93
C ARG A 55 -12.35 1.09 -4.97
N HIS A 56 -11.85 0.19 -4.11
CA HIS A 56 -12.12 -1.25 -4.19
C HIS A 56 -12.79 -1.85 -2.95
N GLN A 57 -13.07 -1.05 -1.91
CA GLN A 57 -13.79 -1.54 -0.74
C GLN A 57 -15.19 -2.04 -1.13
N TYR A 58 -15.60 -3.10 -0.47
CA TYR A 58 -16.96 -3.63 -0.60
C TYR A 58 -17.92 -2.78 0.22
N HIS A 59 -19.06 -2.47 -0.35
CA HIS A 59 -20.17 -1.81 0.33
C HIS A 59 -21.37 -2.75 0.34
N ASP A 60 -21.90 -3.01 1.51
CA ASP A 60 -23.11 -3.81 1.72
C ASP A 60 -24.06 -3.04 2.65
N ASP A 61 -25.18 -2.61 2.08
CA ASP A 61 -26.24 -1.89 2.82
C ASP A 61 -26.92 -2.77 3.91
N SER A 62 -26.61 -4.07 3.97
CA SER A 62 -27.13 -5.00 4.98
C SER A 62 -26.51 -4.86 6.36
N GLY A 63 -25.47 -4.00 6.52
CA GLY A 63 -24.72 -3.86 7.77
C GLY A 63 -23.82 -5.07 8.06
N SER A 64 -23.33 -5.73 7.02
CA SER A 64 -22.37 -6.81 7.14
C SER A 64 -21.14 -6.39 7.95
N PRO A 65 -20.63 -7.25 8.86
CA PRO A 65 -19.39 -6.97 9.59
C PRO A 65 -18.16 -6.90 8.66
N PHE A 66 -18.31 -7.21 7.38
CA PHE A 66 -17.29 -7.15 6.35
C PHE A 66 -17.40 -5.90 5.47
N ASP A 67 -18.40 -5.04 5.74
CA ASP A 67 -18.51 -3.74 5.07
C ASP A 67 -17.32 -2.85 5.42
N GLY A 68 -16.78 -2.16 4.40
CA GLY A 68 -15.66 -1.26 4.53
C GLY A 68 -14.30 -1.95 4.41
N ALA A 69 -13.31 -1.26 4.92
CA ALA A 69 -11.91 -1.63 4.78
C ALA A 69 -11.13 -1.41 6.08
N LEU A 70 -9.86 -1.81 6.09
CA LEU A 70 -8.92 -1.67 7.19
C LEU A 70 -7.69 -0.90 6.73
N PHE A 71 -7.22 0.02 7.55
CA PHE A 71 -5.93 0.66 7.43
C PHE A 71 -5.21 0.67 8.78
N ILE A 72 -3.95 0.25 8.80
CA ILE A 72 -3.10 0.27 9.99
C ILE A 72 -1.72 0.76 9.58
N ILE A 73 -1.14 1.66 10.38
CA ILE A 73 0.27 2.05 10.27
C ILE A 73 0.95 1.98 11.63
N ASN A 74 2.07 1.28 11.67
CA ASN A 74 2.94 1.15 12.84
C ASN A 74 4.36 1.57 12.48
N ARG A 75 5.09 2.12 13.46
CA ARG A 75 6.52 2.35 13.37
C ARG A 75 7.25 1.43 14.36
N ARG A 76 8.28 0.76 13.87
CA ARG A 76 9.28 0.05 14.66
C ARG A 76 10.61 0.78 14.58
N GLU A 77 11.61 0.38 15.38
CA GLU A 77 12.91 1.07 15.41
C GLU A 77 13.55 1.26 14.03
N GLN A 78 13.38 0.29 13.12
CA GLN A 78 14.05 0.27 11.81
C GLN A 78 13.09 0.16 10.62
N ALA A 79 11.78 0.24 10.83
CA ALA A 79 10.83 0.10 9.74
C ALA A 79 9.45 0.67 10.07
N TYR A 80 8.74 1.11 9.02
CA TYR A 80 7.28 1.25 9.05
C TYR A 80 6.62 -0.02 8.52
N SER A 81 5.52 -0.40 9.14
CA SER A 81 4.62 -1.43 8.65
C SER A 81 3.27 -0.79 8.33
N ILE A 82 2.81 -0.94 7.09
CA ILE A 82 1.50 -0.45 6.67
C ILE A 82 0.67 -1.64 6.21
N THR A 83 -0.53 -1.77 6.78
CA THR A 83 -1.49 -2.82 6.41
C THR A 83 -2.75 -2.18 5.84
N TYR A 84 -3.14 -2.64 4.66
CA TYR A 84 -4.42 -2.36 4.02
C TYR A 84 -5.25 -3.63 3.97
N GLY A 85 -6.56 -3.51 4.11
CA GLY A 85 -7.42 -4.67 4.00
C GLY A 85 -8.83 -4.30 3.56
N ASN A 86 -9.44 -5.17 2.74
CA ASN A 86 -10.83 -5.08 2.35
C ASN A 86 -11.37 -6.44 1.93
N TRP A 87 -12.70 -6.57 1.93
CA TRP A 87 -13.36 -7.75 1.44
C TRP A 87 -13.27 -7.86 -0.09
N VAL A 88 -13.09 -9.08 -0.59
CA VAL A 88 -13.09 -9.40 -2.02
C VAL A 88 -13.89 -10.69 -2.29
N SER A 89 -14.53 -10.76 -3.45
CA SER A 89 -15.19 -11.99 -3.89
C SER A 89 -14.17 -13.05 -4.31
N ALA A 90 -14.60 -14.32 -4.42
CA ALA A 90 -13.75 -15.40 -4.89
C ALA A 90 -13.19 -15.16 -6.31
N ALA A 91 -13.99 -14.57 -7.20
CA ALA A 91 -13.55 -14.23 -8.55
C ALA A 91 -12.45 -13.14 -8.56
N VAL A 92 -12.62 -12.08 -7.76
CA VAL A 92 -11.61 -11.01 -7.62
C VAL A 92 -10.35 -11.54 -6.96
N LYS A 93 -10.49 -12.41 -5.95
CA LYS A 93 -9.35 -13.04 -5.25
C LYS A 93 -8.44 -13.78 -6.21
N GLU A 94 -8.98 -14.56 -7.13
CA GLU A 94 -8.18 -15.37 -8.06
C GLU A 94 -7.27 -14.52 -8.95
N ASP A 95 -7.80 -13.45 -9.53
CA ASP A 95 -7.02 -12.54 -10.38
C ASP A 95 -6.02 -11.70 -9.55
N LEU A 96 -6.44 -11.22 -8.38
CA LEU A 96 -5.59 -10.43 -7.50
C LEU A 96 -4.42 -11.25 -6.97
N GLU A 97 -4.67 -12.51 -6.57
CA GLU A 97 -3.64 -13.42 -6.07
C GLU A 97 -2.57 -13.72 -7.13
N LYS A 98 -2.98 -13.96 -8.39
CA LYS A 98 -2.05 -14.16 -9.51
C LYS A 98 -1.16 -12.92 -9.73
N ASN A 99 -1.78 -11.75 -9.74
CA ASN A 99 -1.06 -10.49 -9.94
C ASN A 99 -0.07 -10.22 -8.80
N LEU A 100 -0.50 -10.39 -7.55
CA LEU A 100 0.34 -10.19 -6.38
C LEU A 100 1.48 -11.21 -6.29
N ALA A 101 1.21 -12.49 -6.61
CA ALA A 101 2.24 -13.53 -6.66
C ALA A 101 3.32 -13.19 -7.70
N ALA A 102 2.92 -12.68 -8.87
CA ALA A 102 3.86 -12.23 -9.89
C ALA A 102 4.71 -11.02 -9.44
N ILE A 103 4.14 -10.12 -8.63
CA ILE A 103 4.86 -8.97 -8.07
C ILE A 103 5.84 -9.41 -6.99
N VAL A 104 5.39 -10.23 -6.04
CA VAL A 104 6.21 -10.68 -4.89
C VAL A 104 7.37 -11.58 -5.30
N SER A 105 7.26 -12.27 -6.44
CA SER A 105 8.35 -13.12 -6.97
C SER A 105 9.52 -12.32 -7.58
N LYS A 106 9.39 -11.00 -7.74
CA LYS A 106 10.37 -10.15 -8.41
C LYS A 106 11.29 -9.44 -7.42
N ASP A 107 12.56 -9.34 -7.79
CA ASP A 107 13.49 -8.47 -7.08
C ASP A 107 13.28 -6.98 -7.46
N VAL A 108 14.06 -6.08 -6.85
CA VAL A 108 13.92 -4.61 -7.05
C VAL A 108 14.19 -4.21 -8.51
N VAL A 109 15.13 -4.86 -9.19
CA VAL A 109 15.48 -4.57 -10.60
C VAL A 109 14.35 -5.06 -11.51
N GLU A 110 13.90 -6.28 -11.32
CA GLU A 110 12.78 -6.88 -12.06
C GLU A 110 11.47 -6.10 -11.86
N LEU A 111 11.22 -5.57 -10.66
CA LEU A 111 10.07 -4.71 -10.38
C LEU A 111 10.11 -3.40 -11.18
N LYS A 112 11.30 -2.81 -11.34
CA LYS A 112 11.48 -1.59 -12.14
C LYS A 112 11.20 -1.88 -13.62
N GLU A 113 11.74 -2.96 -14.14
CA GLU A 113 11.51 -3.40 -15.53
C GLU A 113 10.04 -3.70 -15.79
N TYR A 114 9.40 -4.45 -14.88
CA TYR A 114 7.99 -4.80 -14.96
C TYR A 114 7.07 -3.56 -14.91
N TYR A 115 7.39 -2.59 -14.06
CA TYR A 115 6.70 -1.32 -14.02
C TYR A 115 6.76 -0.58 -15.37
N MET A 116 7.96 -0.50 -15.97
CA MET A 116 8.16 0.13 -17.27
C MET A 116 7.46 -0.61 -18.40
N GLU A 117 7.44 -1.94 -18.37
CA GLU A 117 6.72 -2.77 -19.32
C GLU A 117 5.20 -2.49 -19.28
N ILE A 118 4.59 -2.48 -18.09
CA ILE A 118 3.17 -2.17 -17.94
C ILE A 118 2.89 -0.74 -18.42
N LEU A 119 3.73 0.23 -18.06
CA LEU A 119 3.56 1.62 -18.43
C LEU A 119 3.58 1.80 -19.97
N ASN A 120 4.49 1.11 -20.66
CA ASN A 120 4.62 1.17 -22.11
C ASN A 120 3.48 0.43 -22.83
N ASN A 121 3.02 -0.70 -22.28
CA ASN A 121 1.98 -1.53 -22.90
C ASN A 121 0.56 -1.03 -22.61
N SER A 122 0.35 -0.30 -21.51
CA SER A 122 -0.99 0.18 -21.14
C SER A 122 -1.50 1.31 -22.01
N GLY A 123 -0.71 1.83 -22.98
CA GLY A 123 -1.13 2.91 -23.87
C GLY A 123 -2.10 3.87 -23.17
N PHE A 124 -2.21 5.12 -23.43
CA PHE A 124 -3.10 6.11 -22.77
C PHE A 124 -4.59 5.70 -22.61
N SER A 125 -4.88 4.43 -22.24
CA SER A 125 -6.23 3.98 -21.97
C SER A 125 -6.67 4.52 -20.60
N SER A 126 -7.76 5.25 -20.59
CA SER A 126 -8.44 5.86 -19.44
C SER A 126 -8.95 4.88 -18.36
N LYS A 127 -8.69 3.59 -18.51
CA LYS A 127 -8.83 2.57 -17.48
C LYS A 127 -7.44 2.40 -16.86
N GLY A 128 -7.09 3.29 -15.92
CA GLY A 128 -5.84 3.28 -15.18
C GLY A 128 -5.38 1.86 -14.86
N GLY A 129 -4.19 1.49 -15.35
CA GLY A 129 -3.73 0.11 -15.44
C GLY A 129 -3.94 -0.66 -14.15
N ALA A 130 -4.87 -1.63 -14.18
CA ALA A 130 -5.12 -2.51 -13.06
C ALA A 130 -3.80 -3.23 -12.73
N GLY A 131 -3.18 -2.86 -11.61
CA GLY A 131 -1.92 -3.44 -11.16
C GLY A 131 -0.73 -2.47 -11.13
N LEU A 132 -0.74 -1.36 -11.87
CA LEU A 132 0.39 -0.41 -11.87
C LEU A 132 0.66 0.16 -10.46
N GLY A 133 -0.39 0.51 -9.72
CA GLY A 133 -0.27 0.98 -8.33
C GLY A 133 0.35 -0.06 -7.40
N LEU A 134 -0.02 -1.34 -7.52
CA LEU A 134 0.55 -2.42 -6.71
C LEU A 134 2.04 -2.66 -7.05
N VAL A 135 2.41 -2.61 -8.32
CA VAL A 135 3.81 -2.73 -8.75
C VAL A 135 4.65 -1.54 -8.23
N ASP A 136 4.10 -0.32 -8.31
CA ASP A 136 4.80 0.86 -7.80
C ASP A 136 4.94 0.84 -6.27
N MET A 137 3.91 0.38 -5.55
CA MET A 137 3.98 0.17 -4.10
C MET A 137 5.06 -0.86 -3.74
N ALA A 138 5.14 -1.99 -4.47
CA ALA A 138 6.17 -3.00 -4.27
C ALA A 138 7.58 -2.43 -4.56
N ARG A 139 7.75 -1.72 -5.67
CA ARG A 139 9.00 -1.06 -6.04
C ARG A 139 9.46 -0.07 -4.97
N LYS A 140 8.57 0.80 -4.51
CA LYS A 140 8.87 1.83 -3.51
C LYS A 140 9.08 1.25 -2.10
N SER A 141 8.49 0.11 -1.77
CA SER A 141 8.79 -0.62 -0.53
C SER A 141 10.02 -1.53 -0.62
N SER A 142 10.80 -1.41 -1.71
CA SER A 142 12.00 -2.23 -1.97
C SER A 142 11.68 -3.74 -2.00
N GLY A 143 10.56 -4.11 -2.61
CA GLY A 143 10.09 -5.49 -2.74
C GLY A 143 9.55 -6.11 -1.45
N LYS A 144 9.47 -5.35 -0.36
CA LYS A 144 8.98 -5.86 0.94
C LYS A 144 7.45 -5.73 1.06
N LEU A 145 6.76 -6.35 0.11
CA LEU A 145 5.31 -6.47 0.06
C LEU A 145 4.92 -7.91 0.33
N SER A 146 3.90 -8.11 1.16
CA SER A 146 3.26 -9.42 1.39
C SER A 146 1.75 -9.27 1.40
N PHE A 147 1.05 -10.38 1.16
CA PHE A 147 -0.40 -10.39 1.12
C PHE A 147 -0.96 -11.68 1.71
N GLU A 148 -2.21 -11.60 2.15
CA GLU A 148 -2.95 -12.73 2.70
C GLU A 148 -4.43 -12.62 2.34
N PHE A 149 -5.10 -13.76 2.18
CA PHE A 149 -6.55 -13.88 2.01
C PHE A 149 -7.11 -14.76 3.11
N ALA A 150 -7.83 -14.16 4.06
CA ALA A 150 -8.54 -14.87 5.10
C ALA A 150 -9.97 -15.20 4.62
N PRO A 151 -10.38 -16.49 4.59
CA PRO A 151 -11.74 -16.83 4.21
C PRO A 151 -12.75 -16.26 5.22
N VAL A 152 -13.78 -15.61 4.70
CA VAL A 152 -14.91 -15.05 5.45
C VAL A 152 -16.20 -15.36 4.71
N ASN A 153 -17.35 -15.17 5.35
CA ASN A 153 -18.65 -15.50 4.75
C ASN A 153 -18.81 -14.90 3.35
N GLY A 154 -18.95 -15.76 2.34
CA GLY A 154 -19.22 -15.39 0.96
C GLY A 154 -18.00 -14.90 0.16
N GLY A 155 -16.79 -14.87 0.75
CA GLY A 155 -15.58 -14.40 0.06
C GLY A 155 -14.34 -14.44 0.93
N PHE A 156 -13.49 -13.44 0.81
CA PHE A 156 -12.21 -13.35 1.49
C PHE A 156 -11.98 -11.93 2.02
N PHE A 157 -11.38 -11.80 3.18
CA PHE A 157 -10.79 -10.53 3.59
C PHE A 157 -9.32 -10.53 3.14
N TYR A 158 -9.02 -9.61 2.25
CA TYR A 158 -7.70 -9.43 1.68
C TYR A 158 -6.87 -8.48 2.54
N TYR A 159 -5.62 -8.84 2.80
CA TYR A 159 -4.64 -8.00 3.47
C TYR A 159 -3.44 -7.77 2.58
N LEU A 160 -3.01 -6.53 2.45
CA LEU A 160 -1.77 -6.13 1.82
C LEU A 160 -0.88 -5.49 2.88
N ASN A 161 0.33 -6.02 3.06
CA ASN A 161 1.28 -5.52 4.03
C ASN A 161 2.52 -4.98 3.30
N LEU A 162 2.92 -3.75 3.65
CA LEU A 162 4.16 -3.13 3.22
C LEU A 162 5.08 -2.98 4.42
N ASN A 163 6.36 -3.31 4.23
CA ASN A 163 7.40 -3.08 5.22
C ASN A 163 8.44 -2.12 4.61
N ILE A 164 8.59 -0.93 5.19
CA ILE A 164 9.44 0.14 4.67
C ILE A 164 10.59 0.34 5.65
N ALA A 165 11.80 -0.05 5.26
CA ALA A 165 13.00 0.16 6.08
C ALA A 165 13.28 1.66 6.30
N ILE A 166 13.77 1.98 7.50
CA ILE A 166 14.26 3.29 7.91
C ILE A 166 15.79 3.23 7.84
N ASP A 167 16.35 3.18 6.61
CA ASP A 167 17.80 3.15 6.43
C ASP A 167 18.38 4.54 6.63
N LYS A 168 19.31 4.64 7.59
CA LYS A 168 20.01 5.89 7.89
C LYS A 168 21.09 6.24 6.87
N GLU A 169 21.48 5.29 6.02
CA GLU A 169 22.65 5.42 5.13
C GLU A 169 22.35 5.61 3.64
N GLU A 170 21.11 5.41 3.16
CA GLU A 170 20.75 5.69 1.76
C GLU A 170 20.51 7.18 1.45
N TYR A 171 21.25 8.06 2.11
CA TYR A 171 21.00 9.51 2.02
C TYR A 171 21.51 10.15 0.72
N ASP A 172 22.38 9.49 -0.07
CA ASP A 172 23.20 10.20 -1.06
C ASP A 172 23.01 9.82 -2.54
N GLU A 173 22.31 8.75 -2.94
CA GLU A 173 22.37 8.32 -4.35
C GLU A 173 21.12 8.54 -5.21
N GLU A 174 19.92 8.69 -4.66
CA GLU A 174 18.69 8.82 -5.47
C GLU A 174 18.17 10.26 -5.71
N VAL A 175 18.72 11.24 -5.00
CA VAL A 175 18.28 12.65 -5.16
C VAL A 175 18.75 13.27 -6.48
N ALA A 176 19.72 12.68 -7.16
CA ALA A 176 20.28 13.22 -8.40
C ALA A 176 19.53 12.79 -9.69
N SER A 177 18.65 11.76 -9.64
CA SER A 177 18.04 11.23 -10.87
C SER A 177 16.58 11.63 -11.12
N ASP A 178 15.88 12.21 -10.13
CA ASP A 178 14.47 12.58 -10.28
C ASP A 178 14.24 14.06 -10.66
N TYR A 179 15.29 14.79 -11.01
CA TYR A 179 15.24 16.21 -11.45
C TYR A 179 15.87 16.45 -12.82
N ILE A 180 15.83 15.47 -13.74
CA ILE A 180 16.16 15.71 -15.15
C ILE A 180 15.03 15.21 -16.05
#